data_4080ec650ac4af484e8ae4850b8f6441
#
_entry.id   4080ec650ac4af484e8ae4850b8f6441
#
_cell.length_a   1.000
_cell.length_b   1.000
_cell.length_c   1.000
_cell.angle_alpha   90.00
_cell.angle_beta   90.00
_cell.angle_gamma   90.00
#
_symmetry.space_group_name_H-M   'P 1'
#
loop_
_entity.id
_entity.type
_entity.pdbx_description
1 polymer ?
#
loop_
_entity_poly.entity_id
_entity_poly.type
_entity_poly.pdbx_seq_one_letter_code
_entity_poly.pdbx_strand_id
1 'polypeptide(L)'
;MIDFNARIKDALALASDTKVFQFGEDILKHAPDLFMENFPGKKALIVADGNTWGAAGEKVWSYFKGAGIECRKHLFGMEEFHADSIYSDEIGAELDEFPSIPVAVGSGVINDLCKLAAFRHNVPYMVVATAASVDGYSSSGASITVDGAKMTIECKAPKVILADTNVLASAPKEMTAAGYADLAAKIPAGGEWMIADLFGTEPIVPEAWKILYEILPEMIADPEGIAAGNPESVGILFAGLTLSGIAMQVAHSSRPASCAEHLYSHWLDMTGHTFNGKLQSHGFQVGVGTLTTCAFFDELLKMDLSEIDVEACVEKWPALEEEQRRAREIFKDFPVSELGYTEITKKYNDKETVRRQLELIKNNWHEFKKELRKQVYSFDKMQNMFSIAGAPTCPEDIGVTRNQMRYLTDFVQLMRWRINMLDLAKRGCFYDRLVDGVFGKGGVWEC
;
A
#
# COMPACT_ATOMS: atom_id res chain seq x y z
N MET A 1 4.08 25.44 8.69
CA MET A 1 4.97 24.29 8.39
C MET A 1 4.64 23.20 9.40
N ILE A 2 4.32 21.99 8.95
CA ILE A 2 3.98 20.86 9.83
C ILE A 2 5.24 20.42 10.57
N ASP A 3 5.12 20.21 11.88
CA ASP A 3 6.17 19.54 12.67
C ASP A 3 6.05 18.02 12.49
N PHE A 4 6.75 17.49 11.49
CA PHE A 4 6.77 16.04 11.22
C PHE A 4 7.32 15.23 12.39
N ASN A 5 8.28 15.77 13.15
CA ASN A 5 8.85 15.05 14.30
C ASN A 5 7.81 14.86 15.42
N ALA A 6 7.00 15.89 15.69
CA ALA A 6 5.91 15.78 16.65
C ALA A 6 4.85 14.76 16.16
N ARG A 7 4.47 14.77 14.89
CA ARG A 7 3.52 13.81 14.30
C ARG A 7 4.03 12.37 14.36
N ILE A 8 5.30 12.15 14.04
CA ILE A 8 5.92 10.82 14.15
C ILE A 8 5.93 10.34 15.60
N LYS A 9 6.29 11.19 16.56
CA LYS A 9 6.28 10.85 17.99
C LYS A 9 4.89 10.43 18.47
N ASP A 10 3.86 11.18 18.08
CA ASP A 10 2.47 10.86 18.43
C ASP A 10 2.04 9.52 17.81
N ALA A 11 2.39 9.27 16.54
CA ALA A 11 2.10 8.03 15.84
C ALA A 11 2.79 6.82 16.48
N LEU A 12 4.07 6.94 16.84
CA LEU A 12 4.85 5.89 17.49
C LEU A 12 4.30 5.52 18.89
N ALA A 13 3.71 6.49 19.60
CA ALA A 13 3.05 6.23 20.87
C ALA A 13 1.85 5.29 20.76
N LEU A 14 1.20 5.28 19.60
CA LEU A 14 0.02 4.45 19.28
C LEU A 14 0.39 3.14 18.55
N ALA A 15 1.57 3.07 17.92
CA ALA A 15 2.00 1.91 17.16
C ALA A 15 2.15 0.66 18.03
N SER A 16 1.63 -0.49 17.57
CA SER A 16 1.73 -1.76 18.26
C SER A 16 3.17 -2.28 18.31
N ASP A 17 3.88 -2.27 17.20
CA ASP A 17 5.18 -2.91 17.02
C ASP A 17 6.35 -1.93 16.93
N THR A 18 6.24 -0.90 16.07
CA THR A 18 7.31 0.07 15.83
C THR A 18 7.43 1.05 17.00
N LYS A 19 8.63 1.17 17.57
CA LYS A 19 8.89 2.02 18.74
C LYS A 19 9.84 3.17 18.44
N VAL A 20 10.67 3.03 17.39
CA VAL A 20 11.63 4.05 16.98
C VAL A 20 11.55 4.22 15.46
N PHE A 21 11.42 5.45 15.01
CA PHE A 21 11.61 5.84 13.64
C PHE A 21 12.43 7.13 13.60
N GLN A 22 13.58 7.07 12.94
CA GLN A 22 14.43 8.21 12.69
C GLN A 22 14.76 8.33 11.21
N PHE A 23 14.66 9.52 10.66
CA PHE A 23 15.13 9.85 9.33
C PHE A 23 15.83 11.21 9.34
N GLY A 24 16.76 11.40 8.42
CA GLY A 24 17.55 12.61 8.28
C GLY A 24 18.84 12.39 7.50
N GLU A 25 19.63 13.42 7.31
CA GLU A 25 20.88 13.35 6.57
C GLU A 25 22.02 12.80 7.46
N ASP A 26 22.88 11.97 6.88
CA ASP A 26 24.11 11.43 7.48
C ASP A 26 23.90 10.73 8.85
N ILE A 27 22.77 10.06 9.03
CA ILE A 27 22.38 9.43 10.29
C ILE A 27 22.70 7.92 10.37
N LEU A 28 23.25 7.29 9.33
CA LEU A 28 23.64 5.87 9.38
C LEU A 28 24.55 5.55 10.57
N LYS A 29 25.39 6.49 10.99
CA LYS A 29 26.29 6.36 12.14
C LYS A 29 25.56 6.13 13.48
N HIS A 30 24.27 6.48 13.58
CA HIS A 30 23.43 6.25 14.76
C HIS A 30 22.85 4.83 14.82
N ALA A 31 23.00 4.03 13.75
CA ALA A 31 22.45 2.67 13.73
C ALA A 31 22.91 1.79 14.90
N PRO A 32 24.21 1.78 15.31
CA PRO A 32 24.65 1.00 16.48
C PRO A 32 24.03 1.47 17.79
N ASP A 33 23.93 2.77 18.01
CA ASP A 33 23.37 3.33 19.25
C ASP A 33 21.89 2.95 19.36
N LEU A 34 21.11 3.14 18.29
CA LEU A 34 19.72 2.71 18.22
C LEU A 34 19.56 1.21 18.45
N PHE A 35 20.47 0.41 17.89
CA PHE A 35 20.46 -1.03 18.10
C PHE A 35 20.70 -1.37 19.58
N MET A 36 21.76 -0.83 20.21
CA MET A 36 22.09 -1.10 21.61
C MET A 36 21.00 -0.66 22.58
N GLU A 37 20.39 0.48 22.34
CA GLU A 37 19.29 1.02 23.15
C GLU A 37 18.04 0.14 23.08
N ASN A 38 17.72 -0.38 21.91
CA ASN A 38 16.48 -1.13 21.67
C ASN A 38 16.62 -2.64 21.82
N PHE A 39 17.84 -3.17 21.73
CA PHE A 39 18.16 -4.60 21.81
C PHE A 39 19.37 -4.82 22.72
N PRO A 40 19.31 -4.43 24.02
CA PRO A 40 20.46 -4.46 24.92
C PRO A 40 21.05 -5.86 25.05
N GLY A 41 22.37 -5.96 24.87
CA GLY A 41 23.13 -7.21 25.00
C GLY A 41 22.89 -8.23 23.87
N LYS A 42 22.18 -7.86 22.79
CA LYS A 42 21.94 -8.75 21.66
C LYS A 42 23.03 -8.61 20.59
N LYS A 43 23.25 -9.70 19.86
CA LYS A 43 24.07 -9.76 18.67
C LYS A 43 23.24 -9.32 17.45
N ALA A 44 23.87 -8.92 16.36
CA ALA A 44 23.20 -8.49 15.15
C ALA A 44 23.51 -9.41 13.94
N LEU A 45 22.48 -9.73 13.14
CA LEU A 45 22.63 -10.33 11.82
C LEU A 45 22.29 -9.26 10.78
N ILE A 46 23.31 -8.68 10.13
CA ILE A 46 23.11 -7.67 9.07
C ILE A 46 22.80 -8.39 7.76
N VAL A 47 21.60 -8.13 7.23
CA VAL A 47 21.10 -8.76 5.99
C VAL A 47 20.99 -7.70 4.91
N ALA A 48 21.60 -7.98 3.75
CA ALA A 48 21.54 -7.10 2.58
C ALA A 48 21.68 -7.93 1.27
N ASP A 49 21.42 -7.31 0.14
CA ASP A 49 21.85 -7.79 -1.18
C ASP A 49 23.06 -7.01 -1.68
N GLY A 50 23.61 -7.40 -2.84
CA GLY A 50 24.80 -6.75 -3.38
C GLY A 50 24.61 -5.26 -3.66
N ASN A 51 23.40 -4.81 -4.07
CA ASN A 51 23.11 -3.40 -4.34
C ASN A 51 22.98 -2.61 -3.03
N THR A 52 22.23 -3.13 -2.08
CA THR A 52 21.97 -2.46 -0.79
C THR A 52 23.18 -2.52 0.14
N TRP A 53 24.06 -3.53 -0.03
CA TRP A 53 25.36 -3.55 0.63
C TRP A 53 26.21 -2.36 0.21
N GLY A 54 26.31 -2.08 -1.09
CA GLY A 54 27.04 -0.91 -1.59
C GLY A 54 26.41 0.42 -1.19
N ALA A 55 25.08 0.50 -1.15
CA ALA A 55 24.37 1.72 -0.80
C ALA A 55 24.53 2.11 0.68
N ALA A 56 24.41 1.16 1.59
CA ALA A 56 24.42 1.42 3.04
C ALA A 56 25.06 0.28 3.88
N GLY A 57 24.95 -0.98 3.44
CA GLY A 57 25.29 -2.15 4.24
C GLY A 57 26.73 -2.15 4.74
N GLU A 58 27.70 -1.81 3.89
CA GLU A 58 29.12 -1.76 4.27
C GLU A 58 29.38 -0.72 5.37
N LYS A 59 28.76 0.45 5.27
CA LYS A 59 28.86 1.50 6.30
C LYS A 59 28.23 1.03 7.61
N VAL A 60 27.03 0.49 7.57
CA VAL A 60 26.32 -0.05 8.75
C VAL A 60 27.16 -1.14 9.40
N TRP A 61 27.66 -2.09 8.64
CA TRP A 61 28.58 -3.13 9.13
C TRP A 61 29.79 -2.54 9.85
N SER A 62 30.45 -1.55 9.21
CA SER A 62 31.64 -0.88 9.78
C SER A 62 31.31 -0.19 11.11
N TYR A 63 30.18 0.53 11.19
CA TYR A 63 29.74 1.20 12.40
C TYR A 63 29.43 0.21 13.52
N PHE A 64 28.75 -0.92 13.24
CA PHE A 64 28.47 -1.97 14.21
C PHE A 64 29.76 -2.60 14.76
N LYS A 65 30.73 -2.90 13.89
CA LYS A 65 32.03 -3.40 14.31
C LYS A 65 32.80 -2.37 15.16
N GLY A 66 32.78 -1.10 14.77
CA GLY A 66 33.43 -0.01 15.51
C GLY A 66 32.81 0.21 16.90
N ALA A 67 31.52 -0.03 17.06
CA ALA A 67 30.81 0.02 18.34
C ALA A 67 31.01 -1.24 19.22
N GLY A 68 31.75 -2.25 18.73
CA GLY A 68 32.00 -3.49 19.48
C GLY A 68 30.80 -4.44 19.55
N ILE A 69 29.79 -4.26 18.69
CA ILE A 69 28.64 -5.16 18.59
C ILE A 69 29.08 -6.46 17.92
N GLU A 70 28.83 -7.61 18.57
CA GLU A 70 29.05 -8.91 17.94
C GLU A 70 28.04 -9.09 16.81
N CYS A 71 28.52 -9.15 15.56
CA CYS A 71 27.65 -9.23 14.38
C CYS A 71 28.18 -10.18 13.32
N ARG A 72 27.24 -10.81 12.60
CA ARG A 72 27.45 -11.53 11.33
C ARG A 72 26.74 -10.79 10.21
N LYS A 73 27.07 -11.14 8.98
CA LYS A 73 26.39 -10.63 7.78
C LYS A 73 25.90 -11.80 6.92
N HIS A 74 24.71 -11.65 6.40
CA HIS A 74 24.13 -12.50 5.36
C HIS A 74 23.91 -11.66 4.11
N LEU A 75 24.56 -12.01 3.01
CA LEU A 75 24.54 -11.25 1.76
C LEU A 75 23.97 -12.11 0.65
N PHE A 76 22.82 -11.71 0.12
CA PHE A 76 22.29 -12.28 -1.10
C PHE A 76 23.09 -11.82 -2.32
N GLY A 77 23.10 -12.62 -3.39
CA GLY A 77 23.77 -12.28 -4.64
C GLY A 77 23.23 -10.99 -5.28
N MET A 78 23.90 -10.50 -6.33
CA MET A 78 23.46 -9.30 -7.07
C MET A 78 22.41 -9.60 -8.14
N GLU A 79 22.03 -10.86 -8.34
CA GLU A 79 20.99 -11.23 -9.28
C GLU A 79 19.63 -10.69 -8.81
N GLU A 80 18.77 -10.37 -9.77
CA GLU A 80 17.39 -9.97 -9.50
C GLU A 80 16.71 -11.11 -8.74
N PHE A 81 16.31 -10.87 -7.49
CA PHE A 81 15.56 -11.83 -6.69
C PHE A 81 14.34 -11.18 -6.06
N HIS A 82 13.35 -12.00 -5.75
CA HIS A 82 12.08 -11.56 -5.17
C HIS A 82 11.99 -12.01 -3.72
N ALA A 83 11.05 -11.44 -2.98
CA ALA A 83 10.77 -11.88 -1.62
C ALA A 83 10.10 -13.28 -1.65
N ASP A 84 10.91 -14.33 -1.77
CA ASP A 84 10.48 -15.73 -1.70
C ASP A 84 10.79 -16.30 -0.31
N SER A 85 9.91 -17.18 0.17
CA SER A 85 10.02 -17.79 1.50
C SER A 85 11.32 -18.57 1.69
N ILE A 86 11.90 -19.13 0.63
CA ILE A 86 13.18 -19.85 0.68
C ILE A 86 14.33 -18.97 1.20
N TYR A 87 14.37 -17.70 0.80
CA TYR A 87 15.39 -16.77 1.26
C TYR A 87 15.16 -16.32 2.71
N SER A 88 13.89 -16.26 3.14
CA SER A 88 13.55 -16.06 4.56
C SER A 88 14.01 -17.24 5.41
N ASP A 89 13.90 -18.47 4.88
CA ASP A 89 14.37 -19.68 5.57
C ASP A 89 15.91 -19.72 5.68
N GLU A 90 16.64 -19.18 4.69
CA GLU A 90 18.10 -19.01 4.79
C GLU A 90 18.49 -18.05 5.93
N ILE A 91 17.78 -16.92 6.06
CA ILE A 91 17.97 -16.00 7.21
C ILE A 91 17.63 -16.73 8.51
N GLY A 92 16.57 -17.53 8.53
CA GLY A 92 16.16 -18.33 9.68
C GLY A 92 17.25 -19.30 10.12
N ALA A 93 17.89 -20.03 9.19
CA ALA A 93 18.99 -20.93 9.50
C ALA A 93 20.18 -20.21 10.15
N GLU A 94 20.51 -18.99 9.66
CA GLU A 94 21.54 -18.16 10.31
C GLU A 94 21.15 -17.74 11.73
N LEU A 95 19.86 -17.46 12.00
CA LEU A 95 19.38 -17.12 13.35
C LEU A 95 19.44 -18.32 14.31
N ASP A 96 19.26 -19.54 13.82
CA ASP A 96 19.41 -20.77 14.60
C ASP A 96 20.87 -21.01 15.00
N GLU A 97 21.82 -20.80 14.07
CA GLU A 97 23.24 -20.96 14.32
C GLU A 97 23.85 -19.79 15.16
N PHE A 98 23.32 -18.60 14.96
CA PHE A 98 23.77 -17.38 15.59
C PHE A 98 22.59 -16.58 16.14
N PRO A 99 22.08 -16.92 17.33
CA PRO A 99 20.95 -16.22 17.96
C PRO A 99 21.20 -14.72 18.07
N SER A 100 20.52 -13.94 17.25
CA SER A 100 20.78 -12.50 17.05
C SER A 100 19.50 -11.76 16.63
N ILE A 101 19.59 -10.46 16.47
CA ILE A 101 18.53 -9.60 15.97
C ILE A 101 18.83 -9.30 14.50
N PRO A 102 17.92 -9.59 13.55
CA PRO A 102 18.07 -9.17 12.15
C PRO A 102 18.11 -7.65 12.03
N VAL A 103 19.06 -7.16 11.24
CA VAL A 103 19.16 -5.77 10.78
C VAL A 103 19.04 -5.79 9.26
N ALA A 104 17.82 -5.53 8.78
CA ALA A 104 17.52 -5.47 7.36
C ALA A 104 18.08 -4.18 6.77
N VAL A 105 19.15 -4.26 5.98
CA VAL A 105 19.69 -3.10 5.25
C VAL A 105 19.27 -3.21 3.81
N GLY A 106 18.16 -2.57 3.43
CA GLY A 106 17.62 -2.77 2.11
C GLY A 106 16.29 -2.07 1.85
N SER A 107 15.70 -2.42 0.71
CA SER A 107 14.37 -2.00 0.31
C SER A 107 13.30 -3.02 0.72
N GLY A 108 12.12 -2.96 0.12
CA GLY A 108 10.98 -3.82 0.46
C GLY A 108 11.30 -5.31 0.51
N VAL A 109 12.06 -5.83 -0.45
CA VAL A 109 12.42 -7.27 -0.52
C VAL A 109 13.19 -7.70 0.73
N ILE A 110 14.31 -7.04 1.04
CA ILE A 110 15.14 -7.36 2.22
C ILE A 110 14.35 -7.17 3.51
N ASN A 111 13.51 -6.12 3.58
CA ASN A 111 12.64 -5.88 4.72
C ASN A 111 11.67 -7.05 4.94
N ASP A 112 10.97 -7.50 3.90
CA ASP A 112 9.93 -8.53 4.01
C ASP A 112 10.54 -9.92 4.33
N LEU A 113 11.71 -10.23 3.75
CA LEU A 113 12.44 -11.46 4.11
C LEU A 113 12.87 -11.48 5.59
N CYS A 114 13.46 -10.38 6.07
CA CYS A 114 13.85 -10.25 7.49
C CYS A 114 12.64 -10.23 8.42
N LYS A 115 11.55 -9.57 8.02
CA LYS A 115 10.28 -9.51 8.76
C LYS A 115 9.72 -10.92 8.98
N LEU A 116 9.64 -11.73 7.92
CA LEU A 116 9.14 -13.10 8.01
C LEU A 116 10.08 -13.99 8.85
N ALA A 117 11.40 -13.92 8.63
CA ALA A 117 12.36 -14.69 9.40
C ALA A 117 12.32 -14.33 10.89
N ALA A 118 12.30 -13.04 11.23
CA ALA A 118 12.19 -12.55 12.60
C ALA A 118 10.89 -13.03 13.26
N PHE A 119 9.76 -12.95 12.54
CA PHE A 119 8.47 -13.41 13.04
C PHE A 119 8.46 -14.91 13.35
N ARG A 120 8.97 -15.74 12.44
CA ARG A 120 9.06 -17.20 12.62
C ARG A 120 9.94 -17.61 13.79
N HIS A 121 11.01 -16.82 14.09
CA HIS A 121 11.92 -17.04 15.21
C HIS A 121 11.52 -16.29 16.50
N ASN A 122 10.35 -15.62 16.46
CA ASN A 122 9.82 -14.82 17.59
C ASN A 122 10.84 -13.83 18.17
N VAL A 123 11.59 -13.16 17.29
CA VAL A 123 12.52 -12.07 17.62
C VAL A 123 12.07 -10.77 16.96
N PRO A 124 12.31 -9.60 17.58
CA PRO A 124 12.13 -8.32 16.90
C PRO A 124 13.24 -8.11 15.86
N TYR A 125 13.07 -7.10 15.01
CA TYR A 125 14.11 -6.71 14.04
C TYR A 125 14.23 -5.20 13.88
N MET A 126 15.32 -4.77 13.25
CA MET A 126 15.59 -3.39 12.85
C MET A 126 15.66 -3.30 11.33
N VAL A 127 15.19 -2.20 10.76
CA VAL A 127 15.40 -1.90 9.34
C VAL A 127 16.20 -0.60 9.18
N VAL A 128 17.18 -0.64 8.28
CA VAL A 128 17.88 0.51 7.70
C VAL A 128 17.45 0.59 6.26
N ALA A 129 16.51 1.51 5.97
CA ALA A 129 15.91 1.61 4.66
C ALA A 129 16.87 2.23 3.63
N THR A 130 16.88 1.68 2.42
CA THR A 130 17.74 2.17 1.31
C THR A 130 16.95 2.78 0.15
N ALA A 131 15.63 2.71 0.16
CA ALA A 131 14.77 3.32 -0.86
C ALA A 131 13.41 3.71 -0.26
N ALA A 132 12.81 4.80 -0.74
CA ALA A 132 11.44 5.21 -0.41
C ALA A 132 10.48 4.64 -1.47
N SER A 133 10.26 3.32 -1.49
CA SER A 133 9.61 2.62 -2.61
C SER A 133 8.23 2.03 -2.32
N VAL A 134 7.88 1.81 -1.05
CA VAL A 134 6.61 1.20 -0.61
C VAL A 134 6.31 1.57 0.84
N ASP A 135 5.04 1.45 1.26
CA ASP A 135 4.63 1.62 2.67
C ASP A 135 4.80 0.35 3.53
N GLY A 136 5.26 -0.74 2.93
CA GLY A 136 5.44 -2.04 3.57
C GLY A 136 6.48 -2.08 4.70
N TYR A 137 7.32 -1.06 4.89
CA TYR A 137 8.34 -1.06 5.93
C TYR A 137 7.75 -1.23 7.32
N SER A 138 6.77 -0.42 7.66
CA SER A 138 6.15 -0.36 9.00
C SER A 138 4.78 -1.03 9.08
N SER A 139 4.31 -1.67 8.01
CA SER A 139 3.05 -2.43 8.05
C SER A 139 3.21 -3.79 8.73
N SER A 140 2.11 -4.28 9.30
CA SER A 140 1.98 -5.67 9.73
C SER A 140 1.74 -6.54 8.51
N GLY A 141 2.64 -7.49 8.26
CA GLY A 141 2.58 -8.37 7.09
C GLY A 141 3.78 -8.22 6.16
N ALA A 142 4.20 -9.35 5.62
CA ALA A 142 5.24 -9.46 4.61
C ALA A 142 4.64 -9.96 3.29
N SER A 143 4.96 -9.29 2.19
CA SER A 143 4.53 -9.72 0.85
C SER A 143 5.53 -10.72 0.29
N ILE A 144 5.21 -12.01 0.41
CA ILE A 144 6.13 -13.13 0.17
C ILE A 144 5.56 -14.06 -0.90
N THR A 145 6.41 -14.56 -1.77
CA THR A 145 6.10 -15.69 -2.65
C THR A 145 6.32 -17.00 -1.89
N VAL A 146 5.31 -17.86 -1.87
CA VAL A 146 5.37 -19.20 -1.31
C VAL A 146 4.87 -20.17 -2.36
N ASP A 147 5.67 -21.16 -2.72
CA ASP A 147 5.33 -22.16 -3.76
C ASP A 147 4.87 -21.51 -5.09
N GLY A 148 5.51 -20.39 -5.47
CA GLY A 148 5.20 -19.65 -6.69
C GLY A 148 3.98 -18.71 -6.60
N ALA A 149 3.27 -18.68 -5.47
CA ALA A 149 2.12 -17.80 -5.24
C ALA A 149 2.49 -16.63 -4.32
N LYS A 150 2.22 -15.38 -4.77
CA LYS A 150 2.43 -14.18 -3.95
C LYS A 150 1.28 -14.03 -2.95
N MET A 151 1.63 -13.92 -1.67
CA MET A 151 0.67 -13.74 -0.58
C MET A 151 1.20 -12.80 0.50
N THR A 152 0.31 -12.20 1.26
CA THR A 152 0.67 -11.44 2.46
C THR A 152 0.60 -12.35 3.67
N ILE A 153 1.76 -12.57 4.31
CA ILE A 153 1.86 -13.33 5.56
C ILE A 153 1.84 -12.34 6.72
N GLU A 154 0.93 -12.53 7.68
CA GLU A 154 0.86 -11.68 8.87
C GLU A 154 2.14 -11.81 9.70
N CYS A 155 2.80 -10.69 9.91
CA CYS A 155 4.07 -10.58 10.64
C CYS A 155 4.06 -9.29 11.46
N LYS A 156 4.98 -9.22 12.46
CA LYS A 156 5.20 -7.98 13.20
C LYS A 156 6.03 -7.00 12.39
N ALA A 157 5.70 -5.71 12.50
CA ALA A 157 6.50 -4.64 11.93
C ALA A 157 7.87 -4.51 12.66
N PRO A 158 8.86 -3.80 12.06
CA PRO A 158 10.16 -3.59 12.71
C PRO A 158 10.01 -2.76 14.00
N LYS A 159 10.77 -3.11 15.01
CA LYS A 159 10.82 -2.30 16.24
C LYS A 159 11.53 -0.96 16.03
N VAL A 160 12.56 -0.94 15.16
CA VAL A 160 13.38 0.23 14.86
C VAL A 160 13.45 0.42 13.35
N ILE A 161 13.20 1.65 12.90
CA ILE A 161 13.35 2.09 11.52
C ILE A 161 14.35 3.25 11.50
N LEU A 162 15.39 3.12 10.68
CA LEU A 162 16.37 4.16 10.40
C LEU A 162 16.42 4.43 8.90
N ALA A 163 16.38 5.69 8.49
CA ALA A 163 16.42 6.09 7.10
C ALA A 163 17.33 7.32 6.90
N ASP A 164 18.47 7.11 6.26
CA ASP A 164 19.34 8.21 5.83
C ASP A 164 18.84 8.78 4.52
N THR A 165 18.46 10.05 4.52
CA THR A 165 17.81 10.68 3.37
C THR A 165 18.75 10.81 2.16
N ASN A 166 20.07 10.90 2.36
CA ASN A 166 21.04 10.87 1.27
C ASN A 166 21.11 9.47 0.61
N VAL A 167 20.96 8.39 1.42
CA VAL A 167 20.87 7.03 0.91
C VAL A 167 19.56 6.83 0.14
N LEU A 168 18.43 7.23 0.71
CA LEU A 168 17.13 7.13 0.06
C LEU A 168 17.10 7.87 -1.28
N ALA A 169 17.64 9.09 -1.32
CA ALA A 169 17.70 9.93 -2.52
C ALA A 169 18.66 9.38 -3.61
N SER A 170 19.61 8.55 -3.23
CA SER A 170 20.53 7.89 -4.16
C SER A 170 19.97 6.61 -4.80
N ALA A 171 18.81 6.13 -4.35
CA ALA A 171 18.11 4.98 -4.93
C ALA A 171 17.70 5.25 -6.39
N PRO A 172 17.49 4.19 -7.20
CA PRO A 172 16.94 4.36 -8.55
C PRO A 172 15.66 5.19 -8.53
N LYS A 173 15.54 6.16 -9.46
CA LYS A 173 14.43 7.10 -9.52
C LYS A 173 13.06 6.40 -9.62
N GLU A 174 13.02 5.28 -10.34
CA GLU A 174 11.81 4.48 -10.48
C GLU A 174 11.31 3.94 -9.12
N MET A 175 12.20 3.65 -8.18
CA MET A 175 11.82 3.19 -6.85
C MET A 175 11.19 4.34 -6.05
N THR A 176 11.72 5.54 -6.13
CA THR A 176 11.17 6.73 -5.46
C THR A 176 9.84 7.13 -6.08
N ALA A 177 9.73 7.10 -7.42
CA ALA A 177 8.47 7.34 -8.12
C ALA A 177 7.39 6.30 -7.78
N ALA A 178 7.79 5.03 -7.61
CA ALA A 178 6.88 3.96 -7.16
C ALA A 178 6.36 4.22 -5.74
N GLY A 179 7.24 4.63 -4.80
CA GLY A 179 6.82 5.01 -3.46
C GLY A 179 5.92 6.25 -3.44
N TYR A 180 6.18 7.21 -4.32
CA TYR A 180 5.32 8.38 -4.47
C TYR A 180 3.91 7.98 -4.93
N ALA A 181 3.80 7.11 -5.93
CA ALA A 181 2.52 6.60 -6.40
C ALA A 181 1.79 5.78 -5.33
N ASP A 182 2.54 4.96 -4.57
CA ASP A 182 1.99 4.19 -3.46
C ASP A 182 1.47 5.10 -2.33
N LEU A 183 2.19 6.16 -1.95
CA LEU A 183 1.69 7.12 -0.95
C LEU A 183 0.49 7.91 -1.46
N ALA A 184 0.50 8.39 -2.70
CA ALA A 184 -0.60 9.15 -3.29
C ALA A 184 -1.89 8.32 -3.44
N ALA A 185 -1.79 6.99 -3.53
CA ALA A 185 -2.92 6.06 -3.55
C ALA A 185 -3.83 6.19 -2.31
N LYS A 186 -3.30 6.69 -1.20
CA LYS A 186 -4.08 6.92 0.02
C LYS A 186 -5.13 8.03 -0.17
N ILE A 187 -4.98 8.90 -1.16
CA ILE A 187 -5.97 9.94 -1.49
C ILE A 187 -7.32 9.31 -1.88
N PRO A 188 -7.44 8.48 -2.94
CA PRO A 188 -8.70 7.82 -3.25
C PRO A 188 -9.09 6.75 -2.23
N ALA A 189 -8.14 6.03 -1.61
CA ALA A 189 -8.42 5.04 -0.56
C ALA A 189 -9.16 5.66 0.63
N GLY A 190 -8.81 6.89 1.04
CA GLY A 190 -9.53 7.65 2.07
C GLY A 190 -10.97 7.96 1.67
N GLY A 191 -11.19 8.34 0.40
CA GLY A 191 -12.55 8.54 -0.12
C GLY A 191 -13.40 7.27 -0.06
N GLU A 192 -12.82 6.13 -0.38
CA GLU A 192 -13.51 4.85 -0.25
C GLU A 192 -13.73 4.44 1.22
N TRP A 193 -12.80 4.78 2.13
CA TRP A 193 -13.02 4.56 3.56
C TRP A 193 -14.17 5.40 4.10
N MET A 194 -14.30 6.65 3.65
CA MET A 194 -15.46 7.50 3.98
C MET A 194 -16.78 6.87 3.52
N ILE A 195 -16.84 6.21 2.35
CA ILE A 195 -18.02 5.48 1.88
C ILE A 195 -18.34 4.30 2.82
N ALA A 196 -17.33 3.53 3.19
CA ALA A 196 -17.50 2.38 4.08
C ALA A 196 -17.91 2.78 5.51
N ASP A 197 -17.39 3.90 6.00
CA ASP A 197 -17.77 4.51 7.28
C ASP A 197 -19.24 4.96 7.26
N LEU A 198 -19.65 5.69 6.22
CA LEU A 198 -21.06 6.11 6.05
C LEU A 198 -22.02 4.91 6.01
N PHE A 199 -21.59 3.79 5.39
CA PHE A 199 -22.38 2.56 5.37
C PHE A 199 -22.34 1.76 6.68
N GLY A 200 -21.48 2.15 7.63
CA GLY A 200 -21.30 1.45 8.90
C GLY A 200 -20.63 0.08 8.75
N THR A 201 -19.94 -0.17 7.64
CA THR A 201 -19.28 -1.48 7.38
C THR A 201 -17.87 -1.54 7.91
N GLU A 202 -17.12 -0.45 7.79
CA GLU A 202 -15.76 -0.28 8.32
C GLU A 202 -15.61 1.16 8.85
N PRO A 203 -15.92 1.40 10.13
CA PRO A 203 -15.80 2.74 10.72
C PRO A 203 -14.39 3.30 10.60
N ILE A 204 -14.28 4.60 10.36
CA ILE A 204 -13.00 5.31 10.40
C ILE A 204 -12.45 5.22 11.82
N VAL A 205 -11.20 4.79 11.95
CA VAL A 205 -10.42 4.82 13.19
C VAL A 205 -9.80 6.22 13.31
N PRO A 206 -10.28 7.09 14.23
CA PRO A 206 -9.87 8.50 14.24
C PRO A 206 -8.36 8.70 14.39
N GLU A 207 -7.70 7.87 15.19
CA GLU A 207 -6.26 7.93 15.42
C GLU A 207 -5.47 7.60 14.14
N ALA A 208 -5.87 6.56 13.41
CA ALA A 208 -5.24 6.18 12.16
C ALA A 208 -5.47 7.25 11.07
N TRP A 209 -6.68 7.83 11.03
CA TRP A 209 -7.01 8.94 10.14
C TRP A 209 -6.12 10.16 10.41
N LYS A 210 -5.98 10.54 11.67
CA LYS A 210 -5.15 11.66 12.10
C LYS A 210 -3.67 11.47 11.79
N ILE A 211 -3.16 10.24 11.93
CA ILE A 211 -1.75 9.91 11.62
C ILE A 211 -1.45 10.15 10.14
N LEU A 212 -2.36 9.78 9.24
CA LEU A 212 -2.09 9.75 7.80
C LEU A 212 -2.82 10.87 7.05
N TYR A 213 -4.13 10.92 7.08
CA TYR A 213 -4.94 11.71 6.16
C TYR A 213 -4.91 13.21 6.42
N GLU A 214 -4.72 13.64 7.67
CA GLU A 214 -4.62 15.07 7.99
C GLU A 214 -3.37 15.73 7.40
N ILE A 215 -2.32 14.96 7.12
CA ILE A 215 -1.02 15.49 6.65
C ILE A 215 -0.61 14.91 5.29
N LEU A 216 -1.41 14.02 4.72
CA LEU A 216 -1.11 13.37 3.44
C LEU A 216 -0.92 14.37 2.29
N PRO A 217 -1.73 15.43 2.15
CA PRO A 217 -1.54 16.43 1.09
C PRO A 217 -0.16 17.08 1.10
N GLU A 218 0.40 17.34 2.28
CA GLU A 218 1.73 17.94 2.44
C GLU A 218 2.85 16.97 2.14
N MET A 219 2.65 15.68 2.43
CA MET A 219 3.66 14.65 2.18
C MET A 219 3.85 14.35 0.69
N ILE A 220 2.84 14.64 -0.15
CA ILE A 220 2.89 14.43 -1.60
C ILE A 220 2.93 15.76 -2.37
N ALA A 221 3.18 16.88 -1.70
CA ALA A 221 3.07 18.23 -2.29
C ALA A 221 4.21 18.59 -3.25
N ASP A 222 5.34 17.87 -3.22
CA ASP A 222 6.56 18.21 -3.97
C ASP A 222 6.99 17.11 -4.96
N PRO A 223 6.21 16.86 -6.03
CA PRO A 223 6.60 15.87 -7.05
C PRO A 223 7.87 16.28 -7.81
N GLU A 224 8.17 17.58 -7.93
CA GLU A 224 9.39 18.09 -8.55
C GLU A 224 10.63 17.72 -7.73
N GLY A 225 10.58 17.85 -6.41
CA GLY A 225 11.64 17.43 -5.50
C GLY A 225 11.87 15.92 -5.53
N ILE A 226 10.78 15.13 -5.67
CA ILE A 226 10.84 13.67 -5.87
C ILE A 226 11.58 13.34 -7.18
N ALA A 227 11.20 13.94 -8.29
CA ALA A 227 11.84 13.75 -9.60
C ALA A 227 13.31 14.16 -9.62
N ALA A 228 13.63 15.22 -8.86
CA ALA A 228 15.02 15.71 -8.71
C ALA A 228 15.87 14.77 -7.81
N GLY A 229 15.26 13.92 -6.99
CA GLY A 229 15.95 13.14 -5.95
C GLY A 229 16.44 14.04 -4.81
N ASN A 230 15.65 15.06 -4.45
CA ASN A 230 15.97 15.93 -3.33
C ASN A 230 15.88 15.17 -2.00
N PRO A 231 16.96 15.12 -1.18
CA PRO A 231 16.97 14.35 0.06
C PRO A 231 15.85 14.73 1.06
N GLU A 232 15.49 16.00 1.15
CA GLU A 232 14.41 16.46 2.03
C GLU A 232 13.04 15.95 1.53
N SER A 233 12.74 16.10 0.23
CA SER A 233 11.48 15.65 -0.38
C SER A 233 11.33 14.12 -0.30
N VAL A 234 12.43 13.39 -0.58
CA VAL A 234 12.46 11.91 -0.47
C VAL A 234 12.34 11.47 0.99
N GLY A 235 12.92 12.22 1.93
CA GLY A 235 12.78 12.00 3.36
C GLY A 235 11.33 12.17 3.84
N ILE A 236 10.64 13.22 3.38
CA ILE A 236 9.21 13.46 3.67
C ILE A 236 8.34 12.34 3.06
N LEU A 237 8.62 11.92 1.83
CA LEU A 237 7.96 10.78 1.21
C LEU A 237 8.12 9.51 2.06
N PHE A 238 9.35 9.20 2.50
CA PHE A 238 9.60 8.03 3.33
C PHE A 238 8.91 8.11 4.69
N ALA A 239 8.86 9.31 5.28
CA ALA A 239 8.09 9.53 6.50
C ALA A 239 6.59 9.26 6.27
N GLY A 240 6.03 9.71 5.15
CA GLY A 240 4.64 9.43 4.77
C GLY A 240 4.36 7.94 4.60
N LEU A 241 5.22 7.23 3.87
CA LEU A 241 5.13 5.77 3.70
C LEU A 241 5.20 5.04 5.05
N THR A 242 6.10 5.48 5.95
CA THR A 242 6.21 4.91 7.29
C THR A 242 4.96 5.19 8.13
N LEU A 243 4.42 6.41 8.08
CA LEU A 243 3.18 6.77 8.79
C LEU A 243 1.97 6.01 8.26
N SER A 244 1.92 5.70 6.94
CA SER A 244 0.91 4.82 6.35
C SER A 244 0.93 3.43 7.01
N GLY A 245 2.10 2.81 7.12
CA GLY A 245 2.25 1.52 7.80
C GLY A 245 1.90 1.58 9.30
N ILE A 246 2.25 2.67 10.00
CA ILE A 246 1.86 2.87 11.39
C ILE A 246 0.34 3.05 11.53
N ALA A 247 -0.31 3.76 10.61
CA ALA A 247 -1.76 3.89 10.58
C ALA A 247 -2.45 2.50 10.42
N MET A 248 -1.86 1.59 9.62
CA MET A 248 -2.32 0.20 9.53
C MET A 248 -2.15 -0.55 10.85
N GLN A 249 -1.02 -0.37 11.59
CA GLN A 249 -0.84 -0.96 12.92
C GLN A 249 -1.93 -0.48 13.88
N VAL A 250 -2.23 0.83 13.91
CA VAL A 250 -3.23 1.44 14.79
C VAL A 250 -4.64 1.00 14.44
N ALA A 251 -4.96 0.89 13.15
CA ALA A 251 -6.26 0.40 12.70
C ALA A 251 -6.42 -1.13 12.78
N HIS A 252 -5.35 -1.88 13.07
CA HIS A 252 -5.31 -3.35 12.97
C HIS A 252 -5.86 -3.87 11.64
N SER A 253 -5.60 -3.13 10.58
CA SER A 253 -6.17 -3.36 9.26
C SER A 253 -5.35 -2.60 8.21
N SER A 254 -5.32 -3.13 6.97
CA SER A 254 -4.75 -2.39 5.85
C SER A 254 -5.70 -1.33 5.25
N ARG A 255 -6.87 -1.09 5.89
CA ARG A 255 -7.87 -0.13 5.39
C ARG A 255 -7.32 1.30 5.19
N PRO A 256 -6.49 1.85 6.09
CA PRO A 256 -5.92 3.17 5.89
C PRO A 256 -5.05 3.30 4.63
N ALA A 257 -4.52 2.22 4.12
CA ALA A 257 -3.50 2.23 3.08
C ALA A 257 -3.94 1.63 1.74
N SER A 258 -5.04 0.86 1.70
CA SER A 258 -5.35 0.00 0.55
C SER A 258 -6.84 -0.19 0.36
N CYS A 259 -7.33 0.13 -0.85
CA CYS A 259 -8.69 -0.16 -1.29
C CYS A 259 -8.72 -0.62 -2.76
N ALA A 260 -9.63 -0.08 -3.60
CA ALA A 260 -9.78 -0.52 -4.99
C ALA A 260 -8.50 -0.35 -5.82
N GLU A 261 -7.77 0.72 -5.63
CA GLU A 261 -6.52 1.02 -6.34
C GLU A 261 -5.46 -0.08 -6.16
N HIS A 262 -5.35 -0.65 -4.98
CA HIS A 262 -4.44 -1.76 -4.70
C HIS A 262 -4.94 -3.10 -5.27
N LEU A 263 -6.24 -3.28 -5.45
CA LEU A 263 -6.78 -4.53 -5.99
C LEU A 263 -6.43 -4.72 -7.47
N TYR A 264 -6.21 -3.63 -8.23
CA TYR A 264 -5.61 -3.72 -9.57
C TYR A 264 -4.19 -4.31 -9.51
N SER A 265 -3.36 -3.84 -8.58
CA SER A 265 -2.02 -4.37 -8.37
C SER A 265 -2.05 -5.84 -7.91
N HIS A 266 -2.93 -6.19 -6.97
CA HIS A 266 -3.07 -7.57 -6.50
C HIS A 266 -3.47 -8.52 -7.63
N TRP A 267 -4.36 -8.10 -8.54
CA TRP A 267 -4.72 -8.91 -9.69
C TRP A 267 -3.52 -9.15 -10.61
N LEU A 268 -2.76 -8.09 -10.92
CA LEU A 268 -1.57 -8.17 -11.78
C LEU A 268 -0.49 -9.08 -11.14
N ASP A 269 -0.28 -8.96 -9.85
CA ASP A 269 0.65 -9.82 -9.11
C ASP A 269 0.21 -11.29 -9.13
N MET A 270 -1.06 -11.58 -8.84
CA MET A 270 -1.60 -12.95 -8.81
C MET A 270 -1.59 -13.63 -10.18
N THR A 271 -1.65 -12.85 -11.26
CA THR A 271 -1.58 -13.36 -12.64
C THR A 271 -0.16 -13.38 -13.20
N GLY A 272 0.84 -12.97 -12.41
CA GLY A 272 2.24 -12.95 -12.84
C GLY A 272 2.51 -11.96 -13.98
N HIS A 273 1.84 -10.79 -13.96
CA HIS A 273 1.99 -9.78 -15.01
C HIS A 273 3.42 -9.28 -15.13
N THR A 274 3.95 -9.30 -16.34
CA THR A 274 5.28 -8.76 -16.67
C THR A 274 5.18 -7.75 -17.81
N PHE A 275 6.05 -6.76 -17.80
CA PHE A 275 6.22 -5.80 -18.88
C PHE A 275 7.71 -5.69 -19.23
N ASN A 276 8.04 -5.78 -20.51
CA ASN A 276 9.42 -5.83 -21.01
C ASN A 276 10.25 -6.95 -20.34
N GLY A 277 9.62 -8.08 -20.04
CA GLY A 277 10.27 -9.25 -19.44
C GLY A 277 10.57 -9.13 -17.93
N LYS A 278 10.06 -8.09 -17.25
CA LYS A 278 10.23 -7.84 -15.82
C LYS A 278 8.90 -7.73 -15.10
N LEU A 279 8.88 -8.17 -13.85
CA LEU A 279 7.77 -7.85 -12.94
C LEU A 279 7.72 -6.34 -12.72
N GLN A 280 6.52 -5.77 -12.75
CA GLN A 280 6.36 -4.35 -12.49
C GLN A 280 6.36 -4.07 -10.99
N SER A 281 6.88 -2.88 -10.61
CA SER A 281 6.87 -2.48 -9.21
C SER A 281 5.44 -2.33 -8.68
N HIS A 282 5.24 -2.73 -7.43
CA HIS A 282 3.96 -2.58 -6.75
C HIS A 282 3.40 -1.15 -6.86
N GLY A 283 4.24 -0.14 -6.54
CA GLY A 283 3.81 1.25 -6.56
C GLY A 283 3.40 1.74 -7.95
N PHE A 284 3.99 1.23 -9.04
CA PHE A 284 3.56 1.58 -10.40
C PHE A 284 2.21 0.95 -10.76
N GLN A 285 2.01 -0.31 -10.38
CA GLN A 285 0.70 -0.98 -10.55
C GLN A 285 -0.39 -0.27 -9.74
N VAL A 286 -0.10 0.06 -8.47
CA VAL A 286 -0.99 0.84 -7.59
C VAL A 286 -1.25 2.23 -8.16
N GLY A 287 -0.23 2.88 -8.75
CA GLY A 287 -0.36 4.18 -9.40
C GLY A 287 -1.41 4.21 -10.52
N VAL A 288 -1.38 3.21 -11.40
CA VAL A 288 -2.41 3.07 -12.46
C VAL A 288 -3.79 2.81 -11.86
N GLY A 289 -3.88 1.97 -10.82
CA GLY A 289 -5.11 1.76 -10.05
C GLY A 289 -5.62 3.06 -9.40
N THR A 290 -4.70 3.88 -8.87
CA THR A 290 -4.99 5.19 -8.27
C THR A 290 -5.62 6.14 -9.28
N LEU A 291 -5.02 6.29 -10.47
CA LEU A 291 -5.56 7.12 -11.54
C LEU A 291 -6.96 6.65 -11.95
N THR A 292 -7.14 5.33 -12.09
CA THR A 292 -8.44 4.74 -12.44
C THR A 292 -9.49 5.03 -11.36
N THR A 293 -9.12 4.90 -10.07
CA THR A 293 -10.03 5.20 -8.95
C THR A 293 -10.35 6.70 -8.87
N CYS A 294 -9.36 7.57 -9.12
CA CYS A 294 -9.61 9.02 -9.22
C CYS A 294 -10.59 9.35 -10.36
N ALA A 295 -10.46 8.71 -11.52
CA ALA A 295 -11.40 8.87 -12.63
C ALA A 295 -12.82 8.44 -12.25
N PHE A 296 -12.97 7.34 -11.51
CA PHE A 296 -14.26 6.93 -10.98
C PHE A 296 -14.83 7.95 -9.98
N PHE A 297 -14.01 8.55 -9.12
CA PHE A 297 -14.47 9.63 -8.24
C PHE A 297 -14.91 10.86 -9.03
N ASP A 298 -14.22 11.22 -10.10
CA ASP A 298 -14.65 12.33 -10.96
C ASP A 298 -16.04 12.05 -11.55
N GLU A 299 -16.32 10.83 -12.02
CA GLU A 299 -17.64 10.44 -12.52
C GLU A 299 -18.71 10.41 -11.41
N LEU A 300 -18.39 9.84 -10.25
CA LEU A 300 -19.29 9.84 -9.09
C LEU A 300 -19.67 11.26 -8.66
N LEU A 301 -18.70 12.16 -8.62
CA LEU A 301 -18.91 13.56 -8.21
C LEU A 301 -19.69 14.41 -9.23
N LYS A 302 -19.91 13.92 -10.47
CA LYS A 302 -20.84 14.53 -11.42
C LYS A 302 -22.30 14.16 -11.13
N MET A 303 -22.53 13.05 -10.42
CA MET A 303 -23.88 12.55 -10.12
C MET A 303 -24.53 13.29 -8.94
N ASP A 304 -25.85 13.26 -8.89
CA ASP A 304 -26.66 13.65 -7.73
C ASP A 304 -27.35 12.42 -7.15
N LEU A 305 -26.76 11.85 -6.09
CA LEU A 305 -27.32 10.67 -5.43
C LEU A 305 -28.45 11.01 -4.45
N SER A 306 -28.76 12.30 -4.23
CA SER A 306 -29.96 12.67 -3.47
C SER A 306 -31.25 12.33 -4.23
N GLU A 307 -31.17 12.13 -5.54
CA GLU A 307 -32.31 11.79 -6.41
C GLU A 307 -32.41 10.27 -6.69
N ILE A 308 -31.58 9.44 -6.02
CA ILE A 308 -31.58 7.99 -6.26
C ILE A 308 -32.95 7.37 -5.90
N ASP A 309 -33.46 6.50 -6.79
CA ASP A 309 -34.65 5.69 -6.51
C ASP A 309 -34.23 4.45 -5.72
N VAL A 310 -34.29 4.57 -4.39
CA VAL A 310 -33.85 3.52 -3.46
C VAL A 310 -34.64 2.22 -3.66
N GLU A 311 -35.98 2.31 -3.80
CA GLU A 311 -36.81 1.12 -3.92
C GLU A 311 -36.56 0.38 -5.25
N ALA A 312 -36.41 1.11 -6.36
CA ALA A 312 -36.06 0.51 -7.64
C ALA A 312 -34.68 -0.18 -7.61
N CYS A 313 -33.72 0.38 -6.87
CA CYS A 313 -32.40 -0.23 -6.69
C CYS A 313 -32.46 -1.49 -5.82
N VAL A 314 -33.22 -1.44 -4.72
CA VAL A 314 -33.44 -2.59 -3.81
C VAL A 314 -34.19 -3.73 -4.50
N GLU A 315 -35.17 -3.41 -5.34
CA GLU A 315 -35.87 -4.43 -6.13
C GLU A 315 -34.92 -5.21 -7.05
N LYS A 316 -34.00 -4.49 -7.72
CA LYS A 316 -32.98 -5.07 -8.62
C LYS A 316 -31.80 -5.72 -7.90
N TRP A 317 -31.67 -5.53 -6.57
CA TRP A 317 -30.55 -6.09 -5.84
C TRP A 317 -30.61 -7.61 -5.86
N PRO A 318 -29.56 -8.29 -6.38
CA PRO A 318 -29.57 -9.73 -6.59
C PRO A 318 -29.54 -10.51 -5.28
N ALA A 319 -29.99 -11.77 -5.33
CA ALA A 319 -29.80 -12.70 -4.22
C ALA A 319 -28.31 -13.10 -4.08
N LEU A 320 -27.91 -13.56 -2.89
CA LEU A 320 -26.54 -13.97 -2.61
C LEU A 320 -26.07 -15.06 -3.61
N GLU A 321 -26.90 -16.04 -3.88
CA GLU A 321 -26.58 -17.16 -4.78
C GLU A 321 -26.31 -16.69 -6.22
N GLU A 322 -26.96 -15.60 -6.62
CA GLU A 322 -26.75 -14.99 -7.93
C GLU A 322 -25.40 -14.28 -7.99
N GLU A 323 -25.05 -13.47 -6.98
CA GLU A 323 -23.74 -12.83 -6.88
C GLU A 323 -22.60 -13.86 -6.74
N GLN A 324 -22.82 -14.94 -6.00
CA GLN A 324 -21.86 -16.04 -5.90
C GLN A 324 -21.63 -16.73 -7.25
N ARG A 325 -22.70 -16.96 -8.03
CA ARG A 325 -22.58 -17.53 -9.38
C ARG A 325 -21.85 -16.59 -10.31
N ARG A 326 -22.16 -15.27 -10.27
CA ARG A 326 -21.45 -14.25 -11.04
C ARG A 326 -19.97 -14.21 -10.69
N ALA A 327 -19.63 -14.27 -9.42
CA ALA A 327 -18.25 -14.27 -8.94
C ALA A 327 -17.48 -15.50 -9.46
N ARG A 328 -18.07 -16.69 -9.40
CA ARG A 328 -17.44 -17.92 -9.97
C ARG A 328 -17.25 -17.84 -11.48
N GLU A 329 -18.18 -17.25 -12.22
CA GLU A 329 -18.04 -17.09 -13.67
C GLU A 329 -16.90 -16.12 -14.02
N ILE A 330 -16.78 -14.98 -13.30
CA ILE A 330 -15.71 -14.01 -13.50
C ILE A 330 -14.35 -14.62 -13.14
N PHE A 331 -14.25 -15.38 -12.06
CA PHE A 331 -13.00 -15.94 -11.55
C PHE A 331 -12.67 -17.34 -12.08
N LYS A 332 -13.46 -17.94 -13.00
CA LYS A 332 -13.29 -19.33 -13.44
C LYS A 332 -11.89 -19.68 -13.93
N ASP A 333 -11.23 -18.74 -14.63
CA ASP A 333 -9.89 -18.89 -15.20
C ASP A 333 -8.80 -18.17 -14.37
N PHE A 334 -9.17 -17.65 -13.19
CA PHE A 334 -8.24 -16.95 -12.31
C PHE A 334 -7.43 -17.94 -11.46
N PRO A 335 -6.14 -17.68 -11.15
CA PRO A 335 -5.32 -18.62 -10.37
C PRO A 335 -5.94 -19.08 -9.04
N VAL A 336 -6.74 -18.21 -8.41
CA VAL A 336 -7.51 -18.52 -7.19
C VAL A 336 -9.00 -18.41 -7.51
N SER A 337 -9.56 -19.39 -8.18
CA SER A 337 -10.92 -19.35 -8.74
C SER A 337 -12.04 -19.14 -7.71
N GLU A 338 -11.88 -19.61 -6.47
CA GLU A 338 -12.88 -19.44 -5.40
C GLU A 338 -12.73 -18.10 -4.63
N LEU A 339 -11.73 -17.25 -4.96
CA LEU A 339 -11.51 -15.98 -4.27
C LEU A 339 -12.76 -15.08 -4.33
N GLY A 340 -13.26 -14.82 -5.54
CA GLY A 340 -14.44 -13.98 -5.72
C GLY A 340 -15.67 -14.49 -5.00
N TYR A 341 -15.92 -15.80 -5.04
CA TYR A 341 -17.01 -16.45 -4.29
C TYR A 341 -16.87 -16.25 -2.78
N THR A 342 -15.67 -16.45 -2.25
CA THR A 342 -15.40 -16.31 -0.81
C THR A 342 -15.59 -14.89 -0.34
N GLU A 343 -15.05 -13.93 -1.10
CA GLU A 343 -15.08 -12.53 -0.70
C GLU A 343 -16.45 -11.88 -0.89
N ILE A 344 -17.21 -12.22 -1.94
CA ILE A 344 -18.58 -11.73 -2.10
C ILE A 344 -19.51 -12.31 -1.03
N THR A 345 -19.29 -13.55 -0.60
CA THR A 345 -20.08 -14.15 0.49
C THR A 345 -19.94 -13.40 1.80
N LYS A 346 -18.73 -12.89 2.11
CA LYS A 346 -18.46 -12.07 3.30
C LYS A 346 -19.02 -10.63 3.17
N LYS A 347 -19.01 -10.07 1.97
CA LYS A 347 -19.37 -8.68 1.67
C LYS A 347 -20.85 -8.47 1.38
N TYR A 348 -21.58 -9.53 1.03
CA TYR A 348 -22.98 -9.44 0.65
C TYR A 348 -23.84 -8.88 1.79
N ASN A 349 -24.76 -8.01 1.42
CA ASN A 349 -25.79 -7.49 2.32
C ASN A 349 -27.17 -7.82 1.77
N ASP A 350 -28.12 -8.10 2.65
CA ASP A 350 -29.51 -8.28 2.28
C ASP A 350 -30.17 -6.97 1.80
N LYS A 351 -31.36 -7.10 1.21
CA LYS A 351 -32.11 -5.96 0.67
C LYS A 351 -32.41 -4.88 1.70
N GLU A 352 -32.66 -5.27 2.97
CA GLU A 352 -32.95 -4.31 4.05
C GLU A 352 -31.70 -3.50 4.41
N THR A 353 -30.56 -4.14 4.50
CA THR A 353 -29.27 -3.46 4.74
C THR A 353 -28.91 -2.53 3.58
N VAL A 354 -29.11 -2.98 2.33
CA VAL A 354 -28.85 -2.16 1.13
C VAL A 354 -29.79 -0.95 1.09
N ARG A 355 -31.09 -1.13 1.41
CA ARG A 355 -32.05 -0.02 1.52
C ARG A 355 -31.53 1.04 2.49
N ARG A 356 -31.19 0.62 3.71
CA ARG A 356 -30.66 1.54 4.75
C ARG A 356 -29.41 2.28 4.27
N GLN A 357 -28.49 1.59 3.61
CA GLN A 357 -27.25 2.20 3.09
C GLN A 357 -27.55 3.22 1.99
N LEU A 358 -28.46 2.92 1.07
CA LEU A 358 -28.89 3.84 0.02
C LEU A 358 -29.66 5.05 0.56
N GLU A 359 -30.48 4.87 1.58
CA GLU A 359 -31.15 5.99 2.29
C GLU A 359 -30.12 6.88 2.99
N LEU A 360 -29.10 6.30 3.62
CA LEU A 360 -28.03 7.08 4.24
C LEU A 360 -27.29 7.94 3.21
N ILE A 361 -26.88 7.37 2.08
CA ILE A 361 -26.19 8.16 1.04
C ILE A 361 -27.11 9.21 0.43
N LYS A 362 -28.38 8.86 0.13
CA LYS A 362 -29.39 9.77 -0.42
C LYS A 362 -29.60 10.99 0.47
N ASN A 363 -29.83 10.74 1.75
CA ASN A 363 -30.18 11.80 2.71
C ASN A 363 -28.98 12.69 3.08
N ASN A 364 -27.75 12.19 2.96
CA ASN A 364 -26.54 12.91 3.32
C ASN A 364 -25.71 13.34 2.11
N TRP A 365 -26.17 13.08 0.87
CA TRP A 365 -25.34 13.21 -0.32
C TRP A 365 -24.66 14.56 -0.47
N HIS A 366 -25.36 15.65 -0.28
CA HIS A 366 -24.81 16.98 -0.52
C HIS A 366 -23.66 17.32 0.43
N GLU A 367 -23.78 17.00 1.72
CA GLU A 367 -22.71 17.23 2.69
C GLU A 367 -21.59 16.20 2.51
N PHE A 368 -21.94 14.92 2.32
CA PHE A 368 -20.97 13.87 2.06
C PHE A 368 -20.14 14.16 0.79
N LYS A 369 -20.77 14.57 -0.31
CA LYS A 369 -20.11 14.97 -1.55
C LYS A 369 -19.12 16.11 -1.35
N LYS A 370 -19.46 17.07 -0.49
CA LYS A 370 -18.60 18.21 -0.16
C LYS A 370 -17.35 17.75 0.62
N GLU A 371 -17.53 16.88 1.62
CA GLU A 371 -16.40 16.31 2.37
C GLU A 371 -15.55 15.39 1.49
N LEU A 372 -16.17 14.56 0.67
CA LEU A 372 -15.49 13.68 -0.28
C LEU A 372 -14.60 14.47 -1.25
N ARG A 373 -15.08 15.63 -1.76
CA ARG A 373 -14.28 16.53 -2.62
C ARG A 373 -13.04 17.11 -1.96
N LYS A 374 -13.01 17.20 -0.64
CA LYS A 374 -11.79 17.63 0.07
C LYS A 374 -10.77 16.52 0.16
N GLN A 375 -11.25 15.27 0.25
CA GLN A 375 -10.41 14.10 0.42
C GLN A 375 -9.80 13.63 -0.91
N VAL A 376 -10.58 13.61 -2.00
CA VAL A 376 -10.14 13.02 -3.25
C VAL A 376 -9.57 14.07 -4.22
N TYR A 377 -8.59 13.67 -5.04
CA TYR A 377 -8.08 14.49 -6.13
C TYR A 377 -8.73 14.07 -7.45
N SER A 378 -8.87 15.03 -8.38
CA SER A 378 -9.30 14.71 -9.74
C SER A 378 -8.25 13.87 -10.46
N PHE A 379 -8.69 13.13 -11.47
CA PHE A 379 -7.82 12.39 -12.37
C PHE A 379 -6.70 13.29 -12.94
N ASP A 380 -7.03 14.45 -13.49
CA ASP A 380 -6.06 15.36 -14.12
C ASP A 380 -5.01 15.83 -13.12
N LYS A 381 -5.41 16.18 -11.88
CA LYS A 381 -4.48 16.60 -10.84
C LYS A 381 -3.52 15.47 -10.49
N MET A 382 -4.03 14.26 -10.24
CA MET A 382 -3.23 13.12 -9.86
C MET A 382 -2.28 12.70 -11.00
N GLN A 383 -2.78 12.65 -12.24
CA GLN A 383 -1.98 12.33 -13.42
C GLN A 383 -0.83 13.33 -13.63
N ASN A 384 -1.10 14.63 -13.46
CA ASN A 384 -0.05 15.66 -13.53
C ASN A 384 1.02 15.46 -12.47
N MET A 385 0.65 15.17 -11.21
CA MET A 385 1.59 14.90 -10.13
C MET A 385 2.45 13.66 -10.45
N PHE A 386 1.85 12.60 -10.97
CA PHE A 386 2.55 11.38 -11.39
C PHE A 386 3.50 11.64 -12.56
N SER A 387 3.07 12.39 -13.56
CA SER A 387 3.91 12.80 -14.69
C SER A 387 5.18 13.53 -14.23
N ILE A 388 5.04 14.45 -13.27
CA ILE A 388 6.18 15.20 -12.71
C ILE A 388 7.10 14.27 -11.91
N ALA A 389 6.53 13.43 -11.05
CA ALA A 389 7.30 12.51 -10.19
C ALA A 389 7.96 11.34 -10.95
N GLY A 390 7.61 11.14 -12.23
CA GLY A 390 8.11 10.02 -13.04
C GLY A 390 7.38 8.70 -12.77
N ALA A 391 6.17 8.75 -12.21
CA ALA A 391 5.29 7.59 -12.06
C ALA A 391 4.42 7.36 -13.31
N PRO A 392 3.84 6.17 -13.52
CA PRO A 392 2.96 5.88 -14.64
C PRO A 392 1.78 6.85 -14.74
N THR A 393 1.46 7.26 -15.97
CA THR A 393 0.36 8.19 -16.29
C THR A 393 -0.79 7.55 -17.05
N CYS A 394 -0.57 6.33 -17.53
CA CYS A 394 -1.58 5.52 -18.22
C CYS A 394 -1.30 4.01 -18.02
N PRO A 395 -2.28 3.15 -18.29
CA PRO A 395 -2.11 1.70 -18.16
C PRO A 395 -0.99 1.13 -19.04
N GLU A 396 -0.78 1.72 -20.19
CA GLU A 396 0.22 1.28 -21.17
C GLU A 396 1.65 1.42 -20.64
N ASP A 397 1.91 2.34 -19.70
CA ASP A 397 3.20 2.54 -19.05
C ASP A 397 3.66 1.33 -18.22
N ILE A 398 2.71 0.46 -17.83
CA ILE A 398 2.98 -0.81 -17.13
C ILE A 398 2.61 -2.04 -17.98
N GLY A 399 2.39 -1.86 -19.31
CA GLY A 399 2.09 -2.93 -20.23
C GLY A 399 0.65 -3.48 -20.13
N VAL A 400 -0.28 -2.71 -19.58
CA VAL A 400 -1.70 -3.06 -19.47
C VAL A 400 -2.49 -2.21 -20.46
N THR A 401 -3.39 -2.80 -21.24
CA THR A 401 -4.26 -2.05 -22.13
C THR A 401 -5.48 -1.49 -21.38
N ARG A 402 -6.12 -0.44 -21.90
CA ARG A 402 -7.35 0.12 -21.32
C ARG A 402 -8.49 -0.89 -21.30
N ASN A 403 -8.61 -1.73 -22.33
CA ASN A 403 -9.56 -2.84 -22.35
C ASN A 403 -9.32 -3.84 -21.21
N GLN A 404 -8.05 -4.14 -20.90
CA GLN A 404 -7.72 -4.97 -19.73
C GLN A 404 -8.10 -4.26 -18.44
N MET A 405 -7.82 -2.95 -18.27
CA MET A 405 -8.23 -2.19 -17.09
C MET A 405 -9.75 -2.22 -16.88
N ARG A 406 -10.54 -2.03 -17.96
CA ARG A 406 -11.99 -2.18 -17.90
C ARG A 406 -12.39 -3.58 -17.42
N TYR A 407 -11.80 -4.62 -18.01
CA TYR A 407 -12.04 -6.01 -17.61
C TYR A 407 -11.68 -6.26 -16.14
N LEU A 408 -10.54 -5.74 -15.67
CA LEU A 408 -10.09 -5.87 -14.28
C LEU A 408 -11.05 -5.23 -13.27
N THR A 409 -11.81 -4.22 -13.66
CA THR A 409 -12.74 -3.50 -12.78
C THR A 409 -13.78 -4.44 -12.15
N ASP A 410 -14.25 -5.45 -12.88
CA ASP A 410 -15.17 -6.46 -12.33
C ASP A 410 -14.52 -7.35 -11.28
N PHE A 411 -13.23 -7.71 -11.45
CA PHE A 411 -12.47 -8.43 -10.42
C PHE A 411 -12.24 -7.57 -9.19
N VAL A 412 -11.82 -6.32 -9.37
CA VAL A 412 -11.59 -5.35 -8.29
C VAL A 412 -12.81 -5.23 -7.39
N GLN A 413 -14.01 -5.20 -7.95
CA GLN A 413 -15.25 -5.17 -7.17
C GLN A 413 -15.43 -6.43 -6.32
N LEU A 414 -14.87 -7.59 -6.71
CA LEU A 414 -15.09 -8.90 -6.09
C LEU A 414 -13.91 -9.46 -5.29
N MET A 415 -12.70 -8.91 -5.44
CA MET A 415 -11.47 -9.51 -4.89
C MET A 415 -11.34 -9.41 -3.37
N ARG A 416 -12.14 -8.57 -2.71
CA ARG A 416 -12.06 -8.33 -1.27
C ARG A 416 -13.44 -8.06 -0.68
N TRP A 417 -13.66 -8.51 0.55
CA TRP A 417 -14.90 -8.28 1.28
C TRP A 417 -15.16 -6.81 1.64
N ARG A 418 -14.16 -5.96 1.57
CA ARG A 418 -14.27 -4.52 1.86
C ARG A 418 -15.14 -3.81 0.84
N ILE A 419 -15.95 -2.90 1.36
CA ILE A 419 -16.75 -2.01 0.52
C ILE A 419 -15.85 -0.96 -0.12
N ASN A 420 -15.99 -0.81 -1.43
CA ASN A 420 -15.37 0.22 -2.23
C ASN A 420 -16.43 1.01 -3.04
N MET A 421 -15.99 1.96 -3.85
CA MET A 421 -16.91 2.79 -4.65
C MET A 421 -17.69 1.97 -5.70
N LEU A 422 -17.11 0.91 -6.25
CA LEU A 422 -17.82 0.04 -7.21
C LEU A 422 -18.99 -0.69 -6.55
N ASP A 423 -18.88 -1.00 -5.25
CA ASP A 423 -19.98 -1.56 -4.46
C ASP A 423 -21.10 -0.56 -4.23
N LEU A 424 -20.78 0.71 -3.98
CA LEU A 424 -21.79 1.79 -3.94
C LEU A 424 -22.50 1.89 -5.30
N ALA A 425 -21.75 1.88 -6.39
CA ALA A 425 -22.29 1.98 -7.73
C ALA A 425 -23.23 0.82 -8.08
N LYS A 426 -22.91 -0.40 -7.66
CA LYS A 426 -23.79 -1.57 -7.82
C LYS A 426 -25.08 -1.43 -7.01
N ARG A 427 -24.98 -1.07 -5.72
CA ARG A 427 -26.15 -0.85 -4.85
C ARG A 427 -27.06 0.23 -5.42
N GLY A 428 -26.47 1.32 -5.92
CA GLY A 428 -27.16 2.46 -6.49
C GLY A 428 -27.62 2.32 -7.94
N CYS A 429 -27.44 1.15 -8.56
CA CYS A 429 -27.82 0.89 -9.95
C CYS A 429 -27.15 1.82 -11.00
N PHE A 430 -25.96 2.33 -10.72
CA PHE A 430 -25.22 3.18 -11.66
C PHE A 430 -23.82 2.64 -12.03
N TYR A 431 -23.57 1.35 -11.77
CA TYR A 431 -22.28 0.70 -12.03
C TYR A 431 -21.86 0.84 -13.52
N ASP A 432 -22.73 0.45 -14.44
CA ASP A 432 -22.43 0.54 -15.88
C ASP A 432 -22.18 1.98 -16.31
N ARG A 433 -22.98 2.93 -15.82
CA ARG A 433 -22.80 4.36 -16.08
C ARG A 433 -21.44 4.86 -15.55
N LEU A 434 -21.03 4.41 -14.36
CA LEU A 434 -19.75 4.78 -13.76
C LEU A 434 -18.59 4.23 -14.60
N VAL A 435 -18.64 2.95 -14.97
CA VAL A 435 -17.62 2.28 -15.78
C VAL A 435 -17.54 2.88 -17.18
N ASP A 436 -18.67 3.14 -17.82
CA ASP A 436 -18.73 3.78 -19.14
C ASP A 436 -18.27 5.24 -19.12
N GLY A 437 -18.42 5.95 -17.98
CA GLY A 437 -17.88 7.29 -17.81
C GLY A 437 -16.35 7.33 -17.88
N VAL A 438 -15.68 6.27 -17.47
CA VAL A 438 -14.21 6.16 -17.49
C VAL A 438 -13.70 5.50 -18.77
N PHE A 439 -14.33 4.41 -19.22
CA PHE A 439 -13.83 3.56 -20.31
C PHE A 439 -14.63 3.70 -21.63
N GLY A 440 -15.80 4.31 -21.58
CA GLY A 440 -16.62 4.55 -22.77
C GLY A 440 -16.16 5.78 -23.56
N LYS A 441 -16.93 6.12 -24.61
CA LYS A 441 -16.62 7.24 -25.48
C LYS A 441 -16.49 8.57 -24.72
N GLY A 442 -15.33 9.20 -24.85
CA GLY A 442 -15.00 10.46 -24.17
C GLY A 442 -14.51 10.28 -22.72
N GLY A 443 -14.42 9.05 -22.21
CA GLY A 443 -13.80 8.75 -20.92
C GLY A 443 -12.27 8.83 -20.99
N VAL A 444 -11.64 9.03 -19.83
CA VAL A 444 -10.15 9.19 -19.76
C VAL A 444 -9.39 7.93 -20.21
N TRP A 445 -10.01 6.77 -20.07
CA TRP A 445 -9.50 5.47 -20.55
C TRP A 445 -10.34 4.90 -21.69
N GLU A 446 -10.88 5.75 -22.60
CA GLU A 446 -11.69 5.30 -23.73
C GLU A 446 -11.02 4.10 -24.46
N CYS A 447 -11.80 3.01 -24.66
CA CYS A 447 -11.34 1.77 -25.29
C CYS A 447 -12.46 1.07 -26.09
#